data_2d237dae8d9a453cdeb40d8011df065a
#
_entry.id   2d237dae8d9a453cdeb40d8011df065a
#
_cell.length_a   1.000
_cell.length_b   1.000
_cell.length_c   1.000
_cell.angle_alpha   90.00
_cell.angle_beta   90.00
_cell.angle_gamma   90.00
#
_symmetry.space_group_name_H-M   'P 1'
#
loop_
_entity.id
_entity.type
_entity.pdbx_description
1 polymer ?
#
loop_
_entity_poly.entity_id
_entity_poly.type
_entity_poly.pdbx_seq_one_letter_code
_entity_poly.pdbx_strand_id
1 'polypeptide(L)'
;KRNAVDHVSFDARAGEILCIAGIDGNGQTEFIHALTGLDKSNGGTVTLCGKDISHASIRRRGECMSHIPEDRHKHGLVLDFTLEQNLVLQRYKEPEFEKGGFIKKDAVRAYAERLIEEYDIRSGQGPVTTARSMSGGNQQKAIIAREVDRNKPLIVAVQPTRGLDVGAIENVHKELVKQRDAGKAVLLVSLELDEVMSLSDRILVMYEGEIVGEFDPKQITVQELGLYMAGAKRADKKEGETA
;
A
#
# COMPACT_ATOMS: atom_id res chain seq x y z
N LYS A 1 23.11 -14.97 10.61
CA LYS A 1 21.72 -14.46 10.73
C LYS A 1 21.08 -14.66 9.37
N ARG A 2 19.91 -15.30 9.32
CA ARG A 2 19.13 -15.41 8.09
C ARG A 2 18.60 -14.02 7.74
N ASN A 3 18.61 -13.67 6.44
CA ASN A 3 17.96 -12.45 5.97
C ASN A 3 16.44 -12.58 6.16
N ALA A 4 15.78 -11.50 6.54
CA ALA A 4 14.32 -11.48 6.64
C ALA A 4 13.66 -11.52 5.24
N VAL A 5 14.36 -10.98 4.24
CA VAL A 5 14.01 -11.03 2.82
C VAL A 5 15.25 -11.44 2.05
N ASP A 6 15.13 -12.43 1.18
CA ASP A 6 16.26 -12.99 0.48
C ASP A 6 15.95 -13.22 -1.01
N HIS A 7 16.78 -12.61 -1.89
CA HIS A 7 16.71 -12.77 -3.35
C HIS A 7 15.30 -12.58 -3.96
N VAL A 8 14.54 -11.59 -3.48
CA VAL A 8 13.23 -11.25 -4.05
C VAL A 8 13.41 -10.37 -5.28
N SER A 9 12.96 -10.85 -6.44
CA SER A 9 12.99 -10.12 -7.72
C SER A 9 11.66 -10.29 -8.44
N PHE A 10 11.04 -9.20 -8.86
CA PHE A 10 9.83 -9.17 -9.69
C PHE A 10 9.64 -7.79 -10.32
N ASP A 11 8.71 -7.71 -11.26
CA ASP A 11 8.21 -6.47 -11.83
C ASP A 11 6.72 -6.27 -11.49
N ALA A 12 6.31 -5.04 -11.22
CA ALA A 12 4.91 -4.64 -11.11
C ALA A 12 4.57 -3.73 -12.30
N ARG A 13 3.46 -4.03 -12.98
CA ARG A 13 3.09 -3.40 -14.26
C ARG A 13 1.99 -2.37 -14.06
N ALA A 14 2.02 -1.33 -14.87
CA ALA A 14 0.91 -0.38 -14.95
C ALA A 14 -0.38 -1.11 -15.39
N GLY A 15 -1.49 -0.82 -14.71
CA GLY A 15 -2.77 -1.47 -14.99
C GLY A 15 -2.90 -2.88 -14.42
N GLU A 16 -2.05 -3.26 -13.42
CA GLU A 16 -2.18 -4.56 -12.75
C GLU A 16 -2.27 -4.40 -11.22
N ILE A 17 -3.00 -5.29 -10.58
CA ILE A 17 -2.88 -5.58 -9.15
C ILE A 17 -1.99 -6.81 -9.00
N LEU A 18 -0.74 -6.58 -8.60
CA LEU A 18 0.20 -7.62 -8.21
C LEU A 18 0.06 -7.85 -6.71
N CYS A 19 -0.31 -9.06 -6.30
CA CYS A 19 -0.41 -9.40 -4.88
C CYS A 19 0.80 -10.18 -4.40
N ILE A 20 1.36 -9.77 -3.26
CA ILE A 20 2.27 -10.60 -2.44
C ILE A 20 1.42 -11.28 -1.37
N ALA A 21 1.15 -12.55 -1.56
CA ALA A 21 0.40 -13.40 -0.63
C ALA A 21 1.35 -14.17 0.30
N GLY A 22 0.89 -14.49 1.50
CA GLY A 22 1.64 -15.29 2.45
C GLY A 22 0.95 -15.32 3.81
N ILE A 23 1.51 -15.99 4.78
CA ILE A 23 1.09 -15.91 6.18
C ILE A 23 1.99 -14.92 6.94
N ASP A 24 1.48 -14.39 8.05
CA ASP A 24 2.20 -13.40 8.85
C ASP A 24 3.60 -13.90 9.27
N GLY A 25 4.59 -12.99 9.26
CA GLY A 25 5.96 -13.29 9.66
C GLY A 25 6.85 -13.92 8.58
N ASN A 26 6.40 -13.99 7.33
CA ASN A 26 7.19 -14.53 6.21
C ASN A 26 8.04 -13.50 5.45
N GLY A 27 8.21 -12.28 5.99
CA GLY A 27 9.10 -11.27 5.41
C GLY A 27 8.39 -10.16 4.63
N GLN A 28 7.05 -10.20 4.52
CA GLN A 28 6.29 -9.18 3.78
C GLN A 28 6.48 -7.78 4.37
N THR A 29 6.41 -7.65 5.70
CA THR A 29 6.57 -6.37 6.39
C THR A 29 7.97 -5.80 6.17
N GLU A 30 9.01 -6.61 6.31
CA GLU A 30 10.41 -6.21 6.08
C GLU A 30 10.64 -5.83 4.62
N PHE A 31 10.05 -6.58 3.69
CA PHE A 31 10.10 -6.26 2.27
C PHE A 31 9.47 -4.88 1.99
N ILE A 32 8.26 -4.61 2.51
CA ILE A 32 7.59 -3.33 2.33
C ILE A 32 8.36 -2.18 3.00
N HIS A 33 8.93 -2.40 4.17
CA HIS A 33 9.75 -1.39 4.83
C HIS A 33 11.01 -1.05 4.00
N ALA A 34 11.66 -2.05 3.42
CA ALA A 34 12.79 -1.83 2.51
C ALA A 34 12.35 -1.10 1.23
N LEU A 35 11.20 -1.48 0.63
CA LEU A 35 10.64 -0.85 -0.56
C LEU A 35 10.27 0.60 -0.32
N THR A 36 9.62 0.91 0.78
CA THR A 36 9.17 2.26 1.14
C THR A 36 10.26 3.14 1.76
N GLY A 37 11.40 2.52 2.15
CA GLY A 37 12.55 3.20 2.76
C GLY A 37 12.43 3.40 4.27
N LEU A 38 11.47 2.74 4.93
CA LEU A 38 11.35 2.70 6.39
C LEU A 38 12.53 1.94 7.02
N ASP A 39 12.99 0.88 6.33
CA ASP A 39 14.21 0.13 6.68
C ASP A 39 15.21 0.17 5.53
N LYS A 40 16.49 -0.01 5.86
CA LYS A 40 17.56 -0.10 4.85
C LYS A 40 17.68 -1.52 4.32
N SER A 41 17.70 -1.67 3.00
CA SER A 41 18.10 -2.92 2.37
C SER A 41 19.62 -3.09 2.44
N ASN A 42 20.08 -4.35 2.54
CA ASN A 42 21.50 -4.69 2.50
C ASN A 42 22.03 -4.83 1.07
N GLY A 43 21.15 -4.86 0.07
CA GLY A 43 21.50 -5.00 -1.35
C GLY A 43 20.25 -4.99 -2.23
N GLY A 44 20.44 -5.27 -3.51
CA GLY A 44 19.38 -5.23 -4.52
C GLY A 44 19.12 -3.83 -5.07
N THR A 45 18.29 -3.78 -6.11
CA THR A 45 17.91 -2.54 -6.79
C THR A 45 16.39 -2.40 -6.84
N VAL A 46 15.91 -1.18 -6.69
CA VAL A 46 14.50 -0.81 -6.85
C VAL A 46 14.41 0.27 -7.92
N THR A 47 13.79 -0.09 -9.04
CA THR A 47 13.54 0.85 -10.15
C THR A 47 12.07 1.17 -10.23
N LEU A 48 11.71 2.45 -10.29
CA LEU A 48 10.34 2.92 -10.46
C LEU A 48 10.27 3.95 -11.59
N CYS A 49 9.42 3.68 -12.59
CA CYS A 49 9.29 4.51 -13.80
C CYS A 49 10.64 4.80 -14.47
N GLY A 50 11.52 3.78 -14.55
CA GLY A 50 12.86 3.88 -15.17
C GLY A 50 13.91 4.60 -14.32
N LYS A 51 13.60 4.96 -13.07
CA LYS A 51 14.54 5.62 -12.15
C LYS A 51 14.91 4.69 -11.01
N ASP A 52 16.22 4.56 -10.76
CA ASP A 52 16.73 3.86 -9.57
C ASP A 52 16.41 4.68 -8.31
N ILE A 53 15.66 4.06 -7.39
CA ILE A 53 15.28 4.63 -6.10
C ILE A 53 15.84 3.83 -4.91
N SER A 54 16.76 2.88 -5.16
CA SER A 54 17.29 1.96 -4.15
C SER A 54 17.81 2.68 -2.90
N HIS A 55 18.52 3.79 -3.09
CA HIS A 55 19.09 4.61 -2.01
C HIS A 55 18.33 5.92 -1.77
N ALA A 56 17.14 6.09 -2.38
CA ALA A 56 16.36 7.29 -2.20
C ALA A 56 15.77 7.37 -0.79
N SER A 57 15.69 8.59 -0.24
CA SER A 57 15.02 8.85 1.03
C SER A 57 13.52 8.54 0.93
N ILE A 58 12.86 8.29 2.08
CA ILE A 58 11.40 8.10 2.16
C ILE A 58 10.64 9.19 1.40
N ARG A 59 11.04 10.45 1.59
CA ARG A 59 10.42 11.58 0.91
C ARG A 59 10.51 11.47 -0.61
N ARG A 60 11.70 11.12 -1.13
CA ARG A 60 11.91 10.97 -2.57
C ARG A 60 11.15 9.76 -3.16
N ARG A 61 11.08 8.65 -2.42
CA ARG A 61 10.24 7.51 -2.79
C ARG A 61 8.76 7.91 -2.84
N GLY A 62 8.30 8.72 -1.89
CA GLY A 62 6.94 9.26 -1.86
C GLY A 62 6.59 10.18 -3.03
N GLU A 63 7.54 10.68 -3.81
CA GLU A 63 7.28 11.40 -5.06
C GLU A 63 6.75 10.47 -6.16
N CYS A 64 7.08 9.18 -6.09
CA CYS A 64 6.76 8.18 -7.11
C CYS A 64 5.77 7.11 -6.64
N MET A 65 5.55 6.95 -5.32
CA MET A 65 4.64 5.94 -4.79
C MET A 65 3.74 6.50 -3.69
N SER A 66 2.55 5.94 -3.57
CA SER A 66 1.66 6.06 -2.42
C SER A 66 1.75 4.82 -1.57
N HIS A 67 1.57 4.94 -0.25
CA HIS A 67 1.65 3.83 0.69
C HIS A 67 0.48 3.83 1.66
N ILE A 68 -0.36 2.82 1.56
CA ILE A 68 -1.42 2.50 2.52
C ILE A 68 -0.83 1.45 3.46
N PRO A 69 -0.44 1.83 4.69
CA PRO A 69 0.28 0.95 5.61
C PRO A 69 -0.65 -0.03 6.31
N GLU A 70 -0.09 -1.15 6.77
CA GLU A 70 -0.77 -2.15 7.60
C GLU A 70 -1.23 -1.55 8.94
N ASP A 71 -0.35 -0.87 9.64
CA ASP A 71 -0.65 -0.22 10.92
C ASP A 71 -1.04 1.25 10.71
N ARG A 72 -2.35 1.50 10.78
CA ARG A 72 -2.95 2.83 10.63
C ARG A 72 -2.46 3.83 11.65
N HIS A 73 -2.18 3.38 12.87
CA HIS A 73 -1.85 4.23 14.00
C HIS A 73 -0.37 4.54 14.09
N LYS A 74 0.48 3.60 13.66
CA LYS A 74 1.93 3.78 13.71
C LYS A 74 2.46 4.50 12.46
N HIS A 75 1.91 4.19 11.30
CA HIS A 75 2.45 4.65 10.02
C HIS A 75 1.42 5.39 9.15
N GLY A 76 0.13 5.28 9.46
CA GLY A 76 -0.94 5.86 8.65
C GLY A 76 -1.33 7.27 9.05
N LEU A 77 -1.66 7.51 10.32
CA LEU A 77 -2.19 8.78 10.82
C LEU A 77 -1.42 9.28 12.04
N VAL A 78 -1.35 10.59 12.18
CA VAL A 78 -1.00 11.23 13.47
C VAL A 78 -2.30 11.38 14.25
N LEU A 79 -2.52 10.51 15.24
CA LEU A 79 -3.83 10.37 15.90
C LEU A 79 -4.31 11.65 16.59
N ASP A 80 -3.40 12.47 17.12
CA ASP A 80 -3.72 13.71 17.82
C ASP A 80 -3.89 14.92 16.87
N PHE A 81 -3.63 14.73 15.57
CA PHE A 81 -3.91 15.74 14.55
C PHE A 81 -5.36 15.67 14.09
N THR A 82 -5.86 16.82 13.60
CA THR A 82 -7.16 16.87 12.93
C THR A 82 -7.14 16.11 11.61
N LEU A 83 -8.33 15.79 11.08
CA LEU A 83 -8.47 15.13 9.80
C LEU A 83 -7.83 15.96 8.67
N GLU A 84 -8.07 17.27 8.62
CA GLU A 84 -7.45 18.17 7.61
C GLU A 84 -5.92 18.19 7.68
N GLN A 85 -5.35 18.16 8.89
CA GLN A 85 -3.91 18.08 9.07
C GLN A 85 -3.34 16.74 8.59
N ASN A 86 -4.03 15.65 8.85
CA ASN A 86 -3.63 14.32 8.37
C ASN A 86 -3.73 14.20 6.84
N LEU A 87 -4.78 14.76 6.23
CA LEU A 87 -4.98 14.70 4.78
C LEU A 87 -3.89 15.47 4.02
N VAL A 88 -3.45 16.63 4.52
CA VAL A 88 -2.43 17.45 3.86
C VAL A 88 -1.00 17.06 4.24
N LEU A 89 -0.81 16.15 5.20
CA LEU A 89 0.47 15.87 5.88
C LEU A 89 1.66 15.65 4.93
N GLN A 90 1.45 15.00 3.80
CA GLN A 90 2.51 14.71 2.84
C GLN A 90 2.64 15.78 1.74
N ARG A 91 1.69 16.71 1.66
CA ARG A 91 1.59 17.76 0.64
C ARG A 91 1.77 19.18 1.17
N TYR A 92 1.90 19.37 2.47
CA TYR A 92 1.86 20.69 3.12
C TYR A 92 2.88 21.71 2.58
N LYS A 93 3.94 21.26 1.90
CA LYS A 93 4.95 22.11 1.23
C LYS A 93 4.62 22.45 -0.22
N GLU A 94 3.54 21.89 -0.76
CA GLU A 94 3.14 22.22 -2.12
C GLU A 94 2.62 23.67 -2.19
N PRO A 95 2.86 24.38 -3.31
CA PRO A 95 2.45 25.78 -3.45
C PRO A 95 0.94 26.03 -3.25
N GLU A 96 0.13 24.98 -3.40
CA GLU A 96 -1.30 24.99 -3.10
C GLU A 96 -1.54 25.26 -1.60
N PHE A 97 -0.76 24.64 -0.70
CA PHE A 97 -0.97 24.66 0.75
C PHE A 97 0.00 25.55 1.53
N GLU A 98 1.07 26.02 0.88
CA GLU A 98 2.09 26.82 1.54
C GLU A 98 2.42 28.07 0.71
N LYS A 99 2.73 29.19 1.41
CA LYS A 99 3.29 30.39 0.80
C LYS A 99 4.20 31.10 1.81
N GLY A 100 5.48 31.25 1.45
CA GLY A 100 6.45 32.01 2.26
C GLY A 100 6.70 31.43 3.66
N GLY A 101 6.60 30.09 3.84
CA GLY A 101 6.75 29.41 5.12
C GLY A 101 5.45 29.30 5.93
N PHE A 102 4.34 29.81 5.44
CA PHE A 102 3.06 29.79 6.13
C PHE A 102 2.05 28.88 5.45
N ILE A 103 1.36 28.07 6.26
CA ILE A 103 0.28 27.19 5.76
C ILE A 103 -0.96 28.01 5.45
N LYS A 104 -1.51 27.81 4.25
CA LYS A 104 -2.78 28.39 3.80
C LYS A 104 -3.95 27.58 4.38
N LYS A 105 -4.43 27.96 5.54
CA LYS A 105 -5.47 27.24 6.27
C LYS A 105 -6.76 27.02 5.48
N ASP A 106 -7.18 28.02 4.72
CA ASP A 106 -8.41 27.93 3.90
C ASP A 106 -8.25 26.90 2.77
N ALA A 107 -7.08 26.84 2.13
CA ALA A 107 -6.79 25.84 1.10
C ALA A 107 -6.76 24.43 1.69
N VAL A 108 -6.13 24.24 2.87
CA VAL A 108 -6.13 22.97 3.58
C VAL A 108 -7.55 22.53 3.97
N ARG A 109 -8.37 23.48 4.46
CA ARG A 109 -9.77 23.24 4.80
C ARG A 109 -10.58 22.78 3.58
N ALA A 110 -10.54 23.54 2.48
CA ALA A 110 -11.27 23.22 1.26
C ALA A 110 -10.82 21.88 0.65
N TYR A 111 -9.53 21.58 0.70
CA TYR A 111 -8.97 20.29 0.28
C TYR A 111 -9.53 19.13 1.11
N ALA A 112 -9.56 19.29 2.43
CA ALA A 112 -10.08 18.27 3.32
C ALA A 112 -11.59 18.04 3.15
N GLU A 113 -12.38 19.13 2.99
CA GLU A 113 -13.82 19.05 2.73
C GLU A 113 -14.12 18.26 1.44
N ARG A 114 -13.37 18.53 0.37
CA ARG A 114 -13.48 17.77 -0.89
C ARG A 114 -13.22 16.27 -0.68
N LEU A 115 -12.14 15.90 -0.02
CA LEU A 115 -11.83 14.49 0.21
C LEU A 115 -12.82 13.81 1.16
N ILE A 116 -13.33 14.52 2.17
CA ILE A 116 -14.36 14.01 3.08
C ILE A 116 -15.62 13.65 2.30
N GLU A 117 -16.05 14.51 1.37
CA GLU A 117 -17.22 14.27 0.54
C GLU A 117 -16.97 13.14 -0.48
N GLU A 118 -15.85 13.19 -1.21
CA GLU A 118 -15.53 12.23 -2.28
C GLU A 118 -15.40 10.79 -1.76
N TYR A 119 -14.82 10.61 -0.57
CA TYR A 119 -14.59 9.28 0.02
C TYR A 119 -15.61 8.91 1.12
N ASP A 120 -16.69 9.68 1.29
CA ASP A 120 -17.69 9.47 2.36
C ASP A 120 -17.02 9.23 3.72
N ILE A 121 -16.11 10.12 4.13
CA ILE A 121 -15.43 10.02 5.42
C ILE A 121 -16.35 10.61 6.50
N ARG A 122 -16.87 9.76 7.39
CA ARG A 122 -17.71 10.21 8.48
C ARG A 122 -16.86 10.68 9.65
N SER A 123 -16.98 11.96 9.97
CA SER A 123 -16.27 12.65 11.02
C SER A 123 -17.22 13.57 11.79
N GLY A 124 -17.17 13.54 13.13
CA GLY A 124 -18.17 14.22 13.98
C GLY A 124 -18.16 15.75 13.84
N GLN A 125 -17.01 16.34 13.51
CA GLN A 125 -16.82 17.79 13.35
C GLN A 125 -16.21 18.17 12.01
N GLY A 126 -16.39 17.32 10.97
CA GLY A 126 -15.81 17.55 9.66
C GLY A 126 -14.27 17.56 9.70
N PRO A 127 -13.62 18.49 8.95
CA PRO A 127 -12.16 18.57 8.84
C PRO A 127 -11.41 18.74 10.16
N VAL A 128 -12.02 19.33 11.18
CA VAL A 128 -11.38 19.58 12.50
C VAL A 128 -11.50 18.40 13.47
N THR A 129 -12.17 17.33 13.06
CA THR A 129 -12.26 16.10 13.88
C THR A 129 -10.87 15.54 14.14
N THR A 130 -10.53 15.25 15.39
CA THR A 130 -9.28 14.59 15.75
C THR A 130 -9.31 13.15 15.24
N ALA A 131 -8.24 12.71 14.56
CA ALA A 131 -8.18 11.37 13.94
C ALA A 131 -8.41 10.24 14.97
N ARG A 132 -7.95 10.40 16.20
CA ARG A 132 -8.17 9.47 17.32
C ARG A 132 -9.64 9.19 17.62
N SER A 133 -10.52 10.17 17.42
CA SER A 133 -11.96 10.03 17.71
C SER A 133 -12.77 9.36 16.59
N MET A 134 -12.13 9.08 15.45
CA MET A 134 -12.77 8.45 14.29
C MET A 134 -12.78 6.92 14.42
N SER A 135 -13.82 6.28 13.85
CA SER A 135 -13.83 4.82 13.73
C SER A 135 -12.70 4.31 12.81
N GLY A 136 -12.27 3.05 13.01
CA GLY A 136 -11.22 2.45 12.20
C GLY A 136 -11.51 2.47 10.70
N GLY A 137 -12.76 2.26 10.29
CA GLY A 137 -13.18 2.36 8.89
C GLY A 137 -13.02 3.77 8.32
N ASN A 138 -13.39 4.81 9.08
CA ASN A 138 -13.20 6.19 8.62
C ASN A 138 -11.74 6.65 8.66
N GLN A 139 -10.95 6.16 9.60
CA GLN A 139 -9.49 6.33 9.57
C GLN A 139 -8.88 5.73 8.32
N GLN A 140 -9.30 4.53 7.93
CA GLN A 140 -8.83 3.87 6.70
C GLN A 140 -9.26 4.63 5.45
N LYS A 141 -10.51 5.08 5.37
CA LYS A 141 -10.99 5.96 4.28
C LYS A 141 -10.13 7.23 4.15
N ALA A 142 -9.77 7.85 5.27
CA ALA A 142 -8.91 9.04 5.28
C ALA A 142 -7.49 8.74 4.73
N ILE A 143 -6.90 7.61 5.12
CA ILE A 143 -5.59 7.17 4.58
C ILE A 143 -5.69 6.93 3.07
N ILE A 144 -6.70 6.18 2.63
CA ILE A 144 -6.90 5.86 1.21
C ILE A 144 -7.13 7.15 0.41
N ALA A 145 -8.02 8.03 0.87
CA ALA A 145 -8.29 9.32 0.23
C ALA A 145 -6.99 10.12 0.03
N ARG A 146 -6.19 10.27 1.09
CA ARG A 146 -4.91 10.95 1.03
C ARG A 146 -3.95 10.32 0.04
N GLU A 147 -3.77 9.01 0.10
CA GLU A 147 -2.78 8.32 -0.72
C GLU A 147 -3.19 8.24 -2.20
N VAL A 148 -4.48 8.06 -2.49
CA VAL A 148 -5.00 8.00 -3.85
C VAL A 148 -4.99 9.38 -4.51
N ASP A 149 -5.40 10.45 -3.79
CA ASP A 149 -5.43 11.83 -4.31
C ASP A 149 -4.03 12.36 -4.70
N ARG A 150 -2.97 11.80 -4.12
CA ARG A 150 -1.58 12.10 -4.52
C ARG A 150 -1.26 11.66 -5.95
N ASN A 151 -2.09 10.85 -6.55
CA ASN A 151 -2.03 10.41 -7.95
C ASN A 151 -0.65 9.88 -8.38
N LYS A 152 -0.09 8.97 -7.59
CA LYS A 152 1.22 8.35 -7.88
C LYS A 152 1.08 7.14 -8.81
N PRO A 153 2.11 6.83 -9.63
CA PRO A 153 2.07 5.69 -10.56
C PRO A 153 2.05 4.32 -9.88
N LEU A 154 2.53 4.22 -8.63
CA LEU A 154 2.51 3.01 -7.83
C LEU A 154 1.73 3.25 -6.53
N ILE A 155 0.82 2.36 -6.20
CA ILE A 155 0.14 2.27 -4.90
C ILE A 155 0.60 0.99 -4.22
N VAL A 156 1.23 1.12 -3.06
CA VAL A 156 1.58 0.00 -2.18
C VAL A 156 0.50 -0.08 -1.10
N ALA A 157 -0.32 -1.14 -1.12
CA ALA A 157 -1.41 -1.35 -0.18
C ALA A 157 -1.13 -2.59 0.67
N VAL A 158 -0.90 -2.41 1.97
CA VAL A 158 -0.53 -3.49 2.89
C VAL A 158 -1.69 -3.77 3.82
N GLN A 159 -2.28 -4.96 3.70
CA GLN A 159 -3.45 -5.39 4.46
C GLN A 159 -4.53 -4.29 4.57
N PRO A 160 -4.94 -3.67 3.45
CA PRO A 160 -5.72 -2.44 3.46
C PRO A 160 -7.12 -2.61 4.08
N THR A 161 -7.59 -3.84 4.19
CA THR A 161 -8.92 -4.21 4.70
C THR A 161 -8.91 -4.73 6.14
N ARG A 162 -7.73 -4.89 6.74
CA ARG A 162 -7.57 -5.48 8.07
C ARG A 162 -8.39 -4.76 9.13
N GLY A 163 -9.27 -5.52 9.80
CA GLY A 163 -10.10 -5.02 10.90
C GLY A 163 -11.18 -4.04 10.48
N LEU A 164 -11.65 -4.12 9.24
CA LEU A 164 -12.77 -3.35 8.70
C LEU A 164 -14.04 -4.20 8.66
N ASP A 165 -15.20 -3.53 8.64
CA ASP A 165 -16.48 -4.15 8.33
C ASP A 165 -16.61 -4.43 6.83
N VAL A 166 -17.59 -5.30 6.46
CA VAL A 166 -17.80 -5.75 5.08
C VAL A 166 -18.01 -4.58 4.10
N GLY A 167 -18.77 -3.57 4.50
CA GLY A 167 -19.03 -2.41 3.64
C GLY A 167 -17.78 -1.57 3.39
N ALA A 168 -16.92 -1.42 4.41
CA ALA A 168 -15.64 -0.73 4.28
C ALA A 168 -14.66 -1.54 3.41
N ILE A 169 -14.63 -2.87 3.54
CA ILE A 169 -13.83 -3.77 2.69
C ILE A 169 -14.18 -3.59 1.23
N GLU A 170 -15.47 -3.65 0.87
CA GLU A 170 -15.92 -3.46 -0.52
C GLU A 170 -15.50 -2.11 -1.10
N ASN A 171 -15.56 -1.05 -0.30
CA ASN A 171 -15.14 0.28 -0.74
C ASN A 171 -13.62 0.34 -1.03
N VAL A 172 -12.82 -0.28 -0.17
CA VAL A 172 -11.37 -0.40 -0.39
C VAL A 172 -11.07 -1.17 -1.68
N HIS A 173 -11.72 -2.32 -1.88
CA HIS A 173 -11.56 -3.15 -3.07
C HIS A 173 -11.91 -2.38 -4.35
N LYS A 174 -13.08 -1.70 -4.37
CA LYS A 174 -13.51 -0.87 -5.49
C LYS A 174 -12.49 0.23 -5.81
N GLU A 175 -11.91 0.86 -4.79
CA GLU A 175 -10.93 1.91 -4.99
C GLU A 175 -9.61 1.36 -5.58
N LEU A 176 -9.10 0.24 -5.08
CA LEU A 176 -7.89 -0.39 -5.64
C LEU A 176 -8.08 -0.81 -7.10
N VAL A 177 -9.24 -1.42 -7.43
CA VAL A 177 -9.61 -1.78 -8.81
C VAL A 177 -9.69 -0.53 -9.70
N LYS A 178 -10.34 0.54 -9.24
CA LYS A 178 -10.43 1.82 -9.95
C LYS A 178 -9.04 2.40 -10.26
N GLN A 179 -8.10 2.31 -9.32
CA GLN A 179 -6.73 2.79 -9.52
C GLN A 179 -5.97 1.94 -10.54
N ARG A 180 -6.12 0.61 -10.50
CA ARG A 180 -5.60 -0.30 -11.53
C ARG A 180 -6.17 0.05 -12.92
N ASP A 181 -7.48 0.20 -13.02
CA ASP A 181 -8.17 0.49 -14.28
C ASP A 181 -7.81 1.88 -14.84
N ALA A 182 -7.39 2.80 -13.96
CA ALA A 182 -6.80 4.08 -14.34
C ALA A 182 -5.33 3.97 -14.82
N GLY A 183 -4.79 2.75 -14.94
CA GLY A 183 -3.45 2.49 -15.45
C GLY A 183 -2.32 2.57 -14.43
N LYS A 184 -2.62 2.60 -13.14
CA LYS A 184 -1.60 2.56 -12.09
C LYS A 184 -1.18 1.13 -11.77
N ALA A 185 0.05 0.96 -11.29
CA ALA A 185 0.45 -0.28 -10.67
C ALA A 185 -0.06 -0.31 -9.21
N VAL A 186 -0.65 -1.42 -8.80
CA VAL A 186 -1.05 -1.66 -7.41
C VAL A 186 -0.28 -2.87 -6.89
N LEU A 187 0.57 -2.64 -5.88
CA LEU A 187 1.22 -3.71 -5.14
C LEU A 187 0.42 -3.96 -3.86
N LEU A 188 -0.37 -5.03 -3.87
CA LEU A 188 -1.17 -5.47 -2.74
C LEU A 188 -0.38 -6.47 -1.90
N VAL A 189 -0.34 -6.29 -0.60
CA VAL A 189 0.11 -7.33 0.34
C VAL A 189 -1.10 -7.76 1.16
N SER A 190 -1.49 -9.00 1.04
CA SER A 190 -2.65 -9.55 1.75
C SER A 190 -2.38 -10.95 2.29
N LEU A 191 -2.94 -11.22 3.47
CA LEU A 191 -2.92 -12.52 4.12
C LEU A 191 -4.26 -13.26 3.96
N GLU A 192 -5.27 -12.54 3.42
CA GLU A 192 -6.64 -13.04 3.26
C GLU A 192 -6.81 -13.68 1.88
N LEU A 193 -7.00 -14.99 1.83
CA LEU A 193 -7.11 -15.75 0.57
C LEU A 193 -8.21 -15.22 -0.35
N ASP A 194 -9.36 -14.83 0.21
CA ASP A 194 -10.47 -14.30 -0.58
C ASP A 194 -10.12 -12.97 -1.24
N GLU A 195 -9.41 -12.08 -0.53
CA GLU A 195 -8.92 -10.81 -1.07
C GLU A 195 -7.89 -11.07 -2.17
N VAL A 196 -6.91 -11.95 -1.91
CA VAL A 196 -5.89 -12.34 -2.89
C VAL A 196 -6.53 -12.85 -4.18
N MET A 197 -7.45 -13.80 -4.08
CA MET A 197 -8.07 -14.44 -5.23
C MET A 197 -9.02 -13.52 -6.01
N SER A 198 -9.69 -12.59 -5.32
CA SER A 198 -10.71 -11.73 -5.95
C SER A 198 -10.15 -10.49 -6.61
N LEU A 199 -9.02 -9.95 -6.12
CA LEU A 199 -8.48 -8.68 -6.59
C LEU A 199 -7.29 -8.82 -7.53
N SER A 200 -6.49 -9.90 -7.38
CA SER A 200 -5.20 -9.98 -8.05
C SER A 200 -5.32 -10.28 -9.54
N ASP A 201 -4.50 -9.62 -10.33
CA ASP A 201 -4.22 -10.02 -11.70
C ASP A 201 -3.06 -11.04 -11.74
N ARG A 202 -2.15 -10.97 -10.77
CA ARG A 202 -1.01 -11.85 -10.59
C ARG A 202 -0.66 -11.99 -9.11
N ILE A 203 -0.30 -13.20 -8.67
CA ILE A 203 -0.02 -13.53 -7.27
C ILE A 203 1.43 -14.01 -7.15
N LEU A 204 2.19 -13.36 -6.28
CA LEU A 204 3.48 -13.86 -5.80
C LEU A 204 3.26 -14.42 -4.39
N VAL A 205 3.74 -15.61 -4.10
CA VAL A 205 3.67 -16.18 -2.76
C VAL A 205 5.02 -16.00 -2.08
N MET A 206 5.00 -15.34 -0.94
CA MET A 206 6.19 -15.15 -0.10
C MET A 206 6.16 -16.13 1.09
N TYR A 207 7.25 -16.91 1.22
CA TYR A 207 7.45 -17.80 2.35
C TYR A 207 8.91 -17.72 2.80
N GLU A 208 9.12 -17.51 4.10
CA GLU A 208 10.45 -17.41 4.73
C GLU A 208 11.40 -16.41 4.03
N GLY A 209 10.86 -15.28 3.54
CA GLY A 209 11.61 -14.20 2.92
C GLY A 209 11.92 -14.40 1.42
N GLU A 210 11.46 -15.49 0.82
CA GLU A 210 11.64 -15.80 -0.60
C GLU A 210 10.30 -15.81 -1.34
N ILE A 211 10.31 -15.51 -2.64
CA ILE A 211 9.17 -15.80 -3.52
C ILE A 211 9.23 -17.27 -3.91
N VAL A 212 8.25 -18.05 -3.43
CA VAL A 212 8.16 -19.50 -3.62
C VAL A 212 7.25 -19.91 -4.77
N GLY A 213 6.59 -18.96 -5.41
CA GLY A 213 5.78 -19.19 -6.60
C GLY A 213 5.14 -17.92 -7.13
N GLU A 214 4.83 -17.93 -8.43
CA GLU A 214 4.08 -16.90 -9.16
C GLU A 214 2.92 -17.56 -9.88
N PHE A 215 1.70 -17.00 -9.71
CA PHE A 215 0.46 -17.64 -10.15
C PHE A 215 -0.51 -16.65 -10.80
N ASP A 216 -1.25 -17.14 -11.78
CA ASP A 216 -2.48 -16.52 -12.26
C ASP A 216 -3.64 -16.98 -11.35
N PRO A 217 -4.40 -16.07 -10.73
CA PRO A 217 -5.53 -16.41 -9.86
C PRO A 217 -6.61 -17.26 -10.56
N LYS A 218 -6.68 -17.22 -11.90
CA LYS A 218 -7.62 -18.03 -12.69
C LYS A 218 -7.16 -19.48 -12.89
N GLN A 219 -5.90 -19.79 -12.59
CA GLN A 219 -5.27 -21.09 -12.85
C GLN A 219 -4.90 -21.85 -11.58
N ILE A 220 -4.98 -21.21 -10.42
CA ILE A 220 -4.67 -21.82 -9.12
C ILE A 220 -5.93 -21.90 -8.25
N THR A 221 -6.07 -22.98 -7.49
CA THR A 221 -7.15 -23.11 -6.51
C THR A 221 -6.77 -22.48 -5.18
N VAL A 222 -7.78 -22.07 -4.39
CA VAL A 222 -7.58 -21.53 -3.02
C VAL A 222 -6.79 -22.52 -2.15
N GLN A 223 -7.11 -23.82 -2.23
CA GLN A 223 -6.43 -24.87 -1.46
C GLN A 223 -4.96 -24.98 -1.86
N GLU A 224 -4.69 -24.94 -3.16
CA GLU A 224 -3.31 -25.01 -3.65
C GLU A 224 -2.51 -23.79 -3.26
N LEU A 225 -3.07 -22.59 -3.43
CA LEU A 225 -2.44 -21.33 -2.99
C LEU A 225 -2.10 -21.38 -1.50
N GLY A 226 -3.04 -21.89 -0.67
CA GLY A 226 -2.82 -22.09 0.76
C GLY A 226 -1.63 -23.00 1.09
N LEU A 227 -1.37 -24.04 0.30
CA LEU A 227 -0.21 -24.92 0.49
C LEU A 227 1.11 -24.20 0.20
N TYR A 228 1.17 -23.32 -0.81
CA TYR A 228 2.35 -22.49 -1.07
C TYR A 228 2.56 -21.46 0.04
N MET A 229 1.49 -20.79 0.50
CA MET A 229 1.56 -19.81 1.58
C MET A 229 2.03 -20.44 2.89
N ALA A 230 1.66 -21.70 3.15
CA ALA A 230 2.10 -22.47 4.33
C ALA A 230 3.49 -23.11 4.16
N GLY A 231 4.15 -22.96 3.03
CA GLY A 231 5.45 -23.55 2.73
C GLY A 231 5.44 -25.07 2.49
N ALA A 232 4.24 -25.67 2.38
CA ALA A 232 4.10 -27.11 2.09
C ALA A 232 4.41 -27.45 0.63
N LYS A 233 4.35 -26.44 -0.26
CA LYS A 233 4.76 -26.54 -1.66
C LYS A 233 5.68 -25.38 -2.00
N ARG A 234 6.60 -25.63 -2.96
CA ARG A 234 7.39 -24.62 -3.64
C ARG A 234 7.29 -24.89 -5.15
N ALA A 235 7.14 -23.84 -5.95
CA ALA A 235 7.23 -24.00 -7.41
C ALA A 235 8.68 -24.31 -7.77
N ASP A 236 8.89 -25.20 -8.73
CA ASP A 236 10.24 -25.46 -9.27
C ASP A 236 10.81 -24.15 -9.78
N LYS A 237 12.03 -23.79 -9.33
CA LYS A 237 12.74 -22.64 -9.89
C LYS A 237 12.89 -22.89 -11.38
N LYS A 238 12.32 -22.04 -12.24
CA LYS A 238 12.62 -22.08 -13.67
C LYS A 238 14.12 -21.94 -13.82
N GLU A 239 14.81 -22.99 -14.26
CA GLU A 239 16.21 -22.94 -14.69
C GLU A 239 16.29 -21.94 -15.86
N GLY A 240 16.82 -20.74 -15.62
CA GLY A 240 16.97 -19.79 -16.71
C GLY A 240 17.18 -18.32 -16.38
N GLU A 241 17.57 -17.95 -15.13
CA GLU A 241 18.08 -16.59 -14.90
C GLU A 241 19.31 -16.61 -14.00
N THR A 242 20.40 -17.13 -14.59
CA THR A 242 21.77 -16.83 -14.13
C THR A 242 22.38 -15.88 -15.14
N ALA A 243 22.44 -14.59 -14.80
CA ALA A 243 23.51 -13.68 -15.24
C ALA A 243 23.37 -12.34 -14.50
#